data_11ec8c47928bb1e5653e3ec1c0ec2785
#
_entry.id   11ec8c47928bb1e5653e3ec1c0ec2785
#
_cell.length_a   1.000
_cell.length_b   1.000
_cell.length_c   1.000
_cell.angle_alpha   90.00
_cell.angle_beta   90.00
_cell.angle_gamma   90.00
#
_symmetry.space_group_name_H-M   'P 1'
#
loop_
_entity.id
_entity.type
_entity.pdbx_description
1 polymer ?
#
loop_
_entity_poly.entity_id
_entity_poly.type
_entity_poly.pdbx_seq_one_letter_code
_entity_poly.pdbx_strand_id
1 'polypeptide(L)'
;MKRFLTIIAVLCAAFSTKAQAVEGWPSDFGGVMFQAFYWDSYSDTQWSNLTSQADELAKYYKLVWVPQSGWCNGMTQMGYADIYWLDQHSAFGSEAELKKMISTFKEKGIGTIADVVINHKNGKSTWVDFPNETYTNTTTGKTYTLTWSNTLADICTGDDAGKTAKAGYAVCGAADTGDDFDGARDLDHTNTEVQNNIKTYLDFLLNEMGYSGFRYDMTGGYAPKYTKMYNESAKPAYSVGEYWRSDGLPGLQNWVNSTDKTSAAFDFQLKWLINNAFNNSKWSALANYTSQSLIGSGYAQYAVTFTDNHDTYRGSNNMLKNNIEAANAYILTMPGTPCIFMNHWKSYKKAIKKMILARKLAGITNTSSVASSKGETSGYSVTVNGSKGSVLLCLGTTTTSTSGYQLAVEGTNYKMYVSNGIDISSISAVDNEQEPTVTLPSCATKITDAKYYCYFEKPSNWKPTIYAWPWDGSVNVYTAWPGSTADIKTVGTNPETGNTVYLWKYNGAKSVTKIIFNEGNGGSQTADFDFKNGNYYTGSGYYGNVEETPTGISNIKSNAATSSEDTWYSISGMRLAGTPTQKGIYIHNGKKIAVR
;
A
#
# COMPACT_ATOMS: atom_id res chain seq x y z
N MET A 1 -50.93 -37.23 52.54
CA MET A 1 -50.55 -36.21 51.53
C MET A 1 -49.23 -35.57 51.90
N LYS A 2 -48.12 -36.10 51.34
CA LYS A 2 -46.76 -35.55 51.56
C LYS A 2 -46.44 -34.63 50.38
N ARG A 3 -46.20 -33.34 50.64
CA ARG A 3 -45.74 -32.37 49.63
C ARG A 3 -44.24 -32.49 49.54
N PHE A 4 -43.72 -32.83 48.34
CA PHE A 4 -42.31 -32.73 48.00
C PHE A 4 -41.99 -31.29 47.59
N LEU A 5 -41.10 -30.64 48.32
CA LEU A 5 -40.49 -29.37 47.90
C LEU A 5 -39.22 -29.73 47.12
N THR A 6 -39.21 -29.42 45.84
CA THR A 6 -38.00 -29.54 45.00
C THR A 6 -37.30 -28.18 45.04
N ILE A 7 -36.13 -28.12 45.67
CA ILE A 7 -35.23 -26.96 45.66
C ILE A 7 -34.40 -27.06 44.39
N ILE A 8 -34.62 -26.15 43.45
CA ILE A 8 -33.74 -25.96 42.27
C ILE A 8 -32.59 -25.02 42.70
N ALA A 9 -31.41 -25.60 42.91
CA ALA A 9 -30.18 -24.83 43.09
C ALA A 9 -29.71 -24.36 41.70
N VAL A 10 -29.86 -23.05 41.39
CA VAL A 10 -29.28 -22.43 40.23
C VAL A 10 -27.79 -22.22 40.51
N LEU A 11 -26.94 -23.05 39.93
CA LEU A 11 -25.50 -22.84 39.91
C LEU A 11 -25.20 -21.69 38.94
N CYS A 12 -25.00 -20.46 39.45
CA CYS A 12 -24.36 -19.40 38.69
C CYS A 12 -22.89 -19.72 38.50
N ALA A 13 -22.54 -20.42 37.41
CA ALA A 13 -21.18 -20.46 36.95
C ALA A 13 -20.77 -19.06 36.46
N ALA A 14 -20.02 -18.34 37.30
CA ALA A 14 -19.34 -17.14 36.88
C ALA A 14 -18.26 -17.53 35.86
N PHE A 15 -18.60 -17.48 34.59
CA PHE A 15 -17.59 -17.47 33.55
C PHE A 15 -16.81 -16.15 33.69
N SER A 16 -15.67 -16.19 34.37
CA SER A 16 -14.67 -15.16 34.22
C SER A 16 -14.14 -15.26 32.79
N THR A 17 -14.71 -14.51 31.88
CA THR A 17 -14.07 -14.28 30.57
C THR A 17 -12.77 -13.57 30.88
N LYS A 18 -11.65 -14.31 30.91
CA LYS A 18 -10.33 -13.69 30.81
C LYS A 18 -10.41 -12.84 29.55
N ALA A 19 -10.22 -11.54 29.69
CA ALA A 19 -10.06 -10.66 28.54
C ALA A 19 -9.02 -11.30 27.62
N GLN A 20 -9.39 -11.59 26.38
CA GLN A 20 -8.47 -12.20 25.42
C GLN A 20 -7.30 -11.23 25.27
N ALA A 21 -6.08 -11.71 25.51
CA ALA A 21 -4.89 -10.89 25.34
C ALA A 21 -4.85 -10.35 23.90
N VAL A 22 -4.48 -9.10 23.74
CA VAL A 22 -4.29 -8.51 22.42
C VAL A 22 -3.05 -9.16 21.82
N GLU A 23 -3.23 -9.83 20.68
CA GLU A 23 -2.14 -10.41 19.90
C GLU A 23 -1.78 -9.45 18.78
N GLY A 24 -0.56 -8.95 18.77
CA GLY A 24 -0.13 -7.90 17.83
C GLY A 24 -0.14 -8.32 16.37
N TRP A 25 0.02 -9.63 16.12
CA TRP A 25 -0.04 -10.21 14.79
C TRP A 25 -0.54 -11.65 14.86
N PRO A 26 -1.52 -12.04 14.02
CA PRO A 26 -2.06 -13.38 14.06
C PRO A 26 -1.02 -14.46 13.77
N SER A 27 -1.05 -15.58 14.53
CA SER A 27 -0.29 -16.78 14.20
C SER A 27 -0.82 -17.41 12.91
N ASP A 28 0.04 -18.15 12.22
CA ASP A 28 -0.30 -18.86 10.97
C ASP A 28 -0.88 -17.95 9.87
N PHE A 29 -0.53 -16.68 9.90
CA PHE A 29 -0.96 -15.71 8.88
C PHE A 29 -0.24 -15.96 7.55
N GLY A 30 -0.97 -16.44 6.56
CA GLY A 30 -0.45 -16.73 5.20
C GLY A 30 -0.55 -15.56 4.21
N GLY A 31 -1.02 -14.39 4.67
CA GLY A 31 -1.20 -13.22 3.83
C GLY A 31 0.09 -12.48 3.51
N VAL A 32 0.04 -11.63 2.50
CA VAL A 32 1.08 -10.68 2.11
C VAL A 32 0.55 -9.28 2.31
N MET A 33 1.37 -8.37 2.80
CA MET A 33 1.06 -6.94 2.93
C MET A 33 1.60 -6.18 1.71
N PHE A 34 0.88 -5.17 1.27
CA PHE A 34 1.30 -4.24 0.23
C PHE A 34 1.51 -2.86 0.86
N GLN A 35 2.71 -2.29 0.75
CA GLN A 35 2.94 -0.88 1.02
C GLN A 35 2.52 -0.09 -0.22
N ALA A 36 1.35 0.57 -0.16
CA ALA A 36 0.70 1.21 -1.30
C ALA A 36 1.19 2.64 -1.54
N PHE A 37 2.44 2.95 -1.19
CA PHE A 37 3.04 4.27 -1.40
C PHE A 37 4.57 4.22 -1.40
N TYR A 38 5.17 5.27 -1.93
CA TYR A 38 6.57 5.65 -1.82
C TYR A 38 6.63 7.16 -1.55
N TRP A 39 7.82 7.68 -1.24
CA TRP A 39 7.95 9.12 -0.96
C TRP A 39 7.58 9.96 -2.19
N ASP A 40 6.75 10.99 -2.02
CA ASP A 40 6.18 11.83 -3.07
C ASP A 40 5.22 11.12 -4.04
N SER A 41 4.61 10.00 -3.61
CA SER A 41 3.67 9.22 -4.43
C SER A 41 2.25 9.82 -4.51
N TYR A 42 2.10 11.13 -4.39
CA TYR A 42 0.79 11.79 -4.30
C TYR A 42 -0.17 11.40 -5.42
N SER A 43 0.31 11.24 -6.66
CA SER A 43 -0.51 10.82 -7.79
C SER A 43 -0.85 9.33 -7.74
N ASP A 44 0.13 8.48 -7.45
CA ASP A 44 -0.05 7.02 -7.48
C ASP A 44 -0.89 6.52 -6.30
N THR A 45 -0.80 7.21 -5.16
CA THR A 45 -1.43 6.81 -3.89
C THR A 45 -2.77 7.53 -3.63
N GLN A 46 -3.35 8.22 -4.61
CA GLN A 46 -4.70 8.77 -4.45
C GLN A 46 -5.68 7.67 -4.02
N TRP A 47 -6.54 7.97 -3.05
CA TRP A 47 -7.52 6.98 -2.53
C TRP A 47 -8.41 6.41 -3.62
N SER A 48 -8.83 7.24 -4.57
CA SER A 48 -9.59 6.81 -5.75
C SER A 48 -8.79 5.87 -6.65
N ASN A 49 -7.49 6.13 -6.82
CA ASN A 49 -6.60 5.30 -7.64
C ASN A 49 -6.36 3.93 -6.98
N LEU A 50 -6.15 3.88 -5.67
CA LEU A 50 -6.04 2.62 -4.92
C LEU A 50 -7.37 1.85 -4.93
N THR A 51 -8.51 2.54 -4.84
CA THR A 51 -9.85 1.93 -4.94
C THR A 51 -10.02 1.21 -6.27
N SER A 52 -9.61 1.81 -7.38
CA SER A 52 -9.72 1.22 -8.72
C SER A 52 -8.90 -0.08 -8.89
N GLN A 53 -7.85 -0.25 -8.09
CA GLN A 53 -6.97 -1.42 -8.10
C GLN A 53 -7.44 -2.55 -7.16
N ALA A 54 -8.55 -2.37 -6.44
CA ALA A 54 -8.98 -3.28 -5.37
C ALA A 54 -9.20 -4.72 -5.86
N ASP A 55 -9.72 -4.93 -7.06
CA ASP A 55 -9.95 -6.26 -7.65
C ASP A 55 -8.63 -6.99 -7.95
N GLU A 56 -7.63 -6.28 -8.43
CA GLU A 56 -6.31 -6.85 -8.67
C GLU A 56 -5.62 -7.15 -7.33
N LEU A 57 -5.58 -6.17 -6.42
CA LEU A 57 -4.90 -6.31 -5.13
C LEU A 57 -5.48 -7.45 -4.29
N ALA A 58 -6.80 -7.66 -4.30
CA ALA A 58 -7.46 -8.72 -3.54
C ALA A 58 -7.05 -10.15 -3.95
N LYS A 59 -6.58 -10.35 -5.17
CA LYS A 59 -6.07 -11.65 -5.63
C LYS A 59 -4.77 -12.03 -4.92
N TYR A 60 -3.96 -11.05 -4.55
CA TYR A 60 -2.59 -11.24 -4.09
C TYR A 60 -2.36 -10.83 -2.65
N TYR A 61 -2.97 -9.74 -2.17
CA TYR A 61 -2.70 -9.14 -0.87
C TYR A 61 -3.85 -9.35 0.12
N LYS A 62 -3.50 -9.46 1.39
CA LYS A 62 -4.44 -9.51 2.51
C LYS A 62 -4.45 -8.22 3.32
N LEU A 63 -3.37 -7.46 3.26
CA LEU A 63 -3.21 -6.19 3.94
C LEU A 63 -2.67 -5.16 2.97
N VAL A 64 -3.14 -3.91 3.09
CA VAL A 64 -2.63 -2.75 2.37
C VAL A 64 -2.29 -1.67 3.38
N TRP A 65 -1.02 -1.31 3.47
CA TRP A 65 -0.54 -0.21 4.29
C TRP A 65 -0.54 1.06 3.44
N VAL A 66 -1.24 2.08 3.93
CA VAL A 66 -1.37 3.40 3.28
C VAL A 66 -0.73 4.49 4.14
N PRO A 67 -0.33 5.64 3.55
CA PRO A 67 0.27 6.72 4.32
C PRO A 67 -0.69 7.29 5.35
N GLN A 68 -0.16 8.03 6.32
CA GLN A 68 -0.94 8.78 7.30
C GLN A 68 -1.97 9.66 6.58
N SER A 69 -3.23 9.58 7.00
CA SER A 69 -4.37 10.13 6.28
C SER A 69 -4.90 11.46 6.83
N GLY A 70 -4.39 11.91 7.99
CA GLY A 70 -4.77 13.19 8.58
C GLY A 70 -4.16 14.40 7.86
N TRP A 71 -4.79 15.56 8.02
CA TRP A 71 -4.38 16.78 7.36
C TRP A 71 -3.10 17.38 7.92
N CYS A 72 -2.12 17.61 7.05
CA CYS A 72 -0.82 18.21 7.37
C CYS A 72 -0.65 19.61 6.77
N ASN A 73 -1.75 20.33 6.53
CA ASN A 73 -1.78 21.70 6.00
C ASN A 73 -1.06 21.88 4.65
N GLY A 74 -1.12 20.87 3.78
CA GLY A 74 -0.54 20.94 2.43
C GLY A 74 -0.79 19.72 1.57
N MET A 75 -0.95 19.94 0.27
CA MET A 75 -1.20 18.90 -0.74
C MET A 75 0.08 18.17 -1.19
N THR A 76 1.22 18.51 -0.61
CA THR A 76 2.53 17.87 -0.86
C THR A 76 3.14 17.35 0.46
N GLN A 77 2.28 16.88 1.36
CA GLN A 77 2.67 16.31 2.65
C GLN A 77 2.42 14.79 2.64
N MET A 78 3.44 14.03 3.02
CA MET A 78 3.36 12.56 3.11
C MET A 78 2.64 12.06 4.37
N GLY A 79 2.32 12.96 5.31
CA GLY A 79 1.63 12.63 6.55
C GLY A 79 2.51 12.71 7.82
N TYR A 80 3.84 12.82 7.67
CA TYR A 80 4.78 12.79 8.82
C TYR A 80 5.01 14.15 9.49
N ALA A 81 4.40 15.22 8.96
CA ALA A 81 4.33 16.53 9.60
C ALA A 81 2.89 16.78 10.09
N ASP A 82 2.36 15.85 10.86
CA ASP A 82 0.96 15.76 11.25
C ASP A 82 0.51 16.93 12.15
N ILE A 83 -0.60 17.55 11.77
CA ILE A 83 -1.21 18.67 12.51
C ILE A 83 -2.60 18.26 13.01
N TYR A 84 -3.42 17.68 12.14
CA TYR A 84 -4.78 17.26 12.45
C TYR A 84 -4.89 15.75 12.38
N TRP A 85 -5.44 15.14 13.43
CA TRP A 85 -5.63 13.69 13.50
C TRP A 85 -7.05 13.25 13.14
N LEU A 86 -8.05 14.11 13.33
CA LEU A 86 -9.44 13.79 13.02
C LEU A 86 -9.91 14.35 11.67
N ASP A 87 -9.22 15.35 11.10
CA ASP A 87 -9.45 15.82 9.74
C ASP A 87 -8.75 14.88 8.74
N GLN A 88 -9.52 14.04 8.07
CA GLN A 88 -9.02 12.96 7.20
C GLN A 88 -8.97 13.36 5.72
N HIS A 89 -9.00 14.64 5.42
CA HIS A 89 -8.65 15.10 4.10
C HIS A 89 -7.11 15.29 4.01
N SER A 90 -6.49 14.86 2.92
CA SER A 90 -5.03 14.86 2.81
C SER A 90 -4.55 15.06 1.37
N ALA A 91 -3.23 15.05 1.15
CA ALA A 91 -2.63 15.04 -0.18
C ALA A 91 -3.07 13.84 -1.04
N PHE A 92 -3.62 12.78 -0.43
CA PHE A 92 -4.04 11.55 -1.10
C PHE A 92 -5.55 11.51 -1.41
N GLY A 93 -6.31 12.51 -1.01
CA GLY A 93 -7.73 12.63 -1.31
C GLY A 93 -8.58 13.07 -0.11
N SER A 94 -9.87 13.09 -0.31
CA SER A 94 -10.87 13.45 0.70
C SER A 94 -11.17 12.29 1.66
N GLU A 95 -11.76 12.61 2.83
CA GLU A 95 -12.27 11.62 3.79
C GLU A 95 -13.26 10.64 3.13
N ALA A 96 -14.14 11.14 2.26
CA ALA A 96 -15.13 10.30 1.59
C ALA A 96 -14.46 9.26 0.66
N GLU A 97 -13.42 9.65 -0.07
CA GLU A 97 -12.64 8.74 -0.92
C GLU A 97 -11.85 7.73 -0.07
N LEU A 98 -11.29 8.16 1.06
CA LEU A 98 -10.61 7.29 2.01
C LEU A 98 -11.57 6.23 2.57
N LYS A 99 -12.73 6.63 3.08
CA LYS A 99 -13.77 5.71 3.58
C LYS A 99 -14.24 4.75 2.48
N LYS A 100 -14.39 5.24 1.25
CA LYS A 100 -14.75 4.41 0.10
C LYS A 100 -13.67 3.38 -0.21
N MET A 101 -12.41 3.75 -0.19
CA MET A 101 -11.28 2.84 -0.40
C MET A 101 -11.25 1.75 0.68
N ILE A 102 -11.29 2.14 1.96
CA ILE A 102 -11.26 1.21 3.09
C ILE A 102 -12.44 0.22 3.03
N SER A 103 -13.66 0.71 2.77
CA SER A 103 -14.84 -0.16 2.65
C SER A 103 -14.73 -1.11 1.47
N THR A 104 -14.27 -0.62 0.30
CA THR A 104 -14.06 -1.46 -0.89
C THR A 104 -13.01 -2.55 -0.63
N PHE A 105 -11.91 -2.22 0.01
CA PHE A 105 -10.90 -3.21 0.39
C PHE A 105 -11.46 -4.26 1.35
N LYS A 106 -12.19 -3.82 2.39
CA LYS A 106 -12.83 -4.72 3.36
C LYS A 106 -13.81 -5.68 2.71
N GLU A 107 -14.67 -5.20 1.79
CA GLU A 107 -15.60 -6.03 1.01
C GLU A 107 -14.88 -7.11 0.20
N LYS A 108 -13.66 -6.84 -0.25
CA LYS A 108 -12.81 -7.77 -1.01
C LYS A 108 -11.88 -8.62 -0.12
N GLY A 109 -12.00 -8.51 1.19
CA GLY A 109 -11.22 -9.28 2.17
C GLY A 109 -9.78 -8.80 2.32
N ILE A 110 -9.53 -7.51 2.08
CA ILE A 110 -8.27 -6.81 2.34
C ILE A 110 -8.44 -5.95 3.59
N GLY A 111 -7.55 -6.08 4.57
CA GLY A 111 -7.43 -5.16 5.70
C GLY A 111 -6.57 -3.94 5.34
N THR A 112 -7.02 -2.75 5.72
CA THR A 112 -6.24 -1.52 5.54
C THR A 112 -5.48 -1.20 6.81
N ILE A 113 -4.17 -0.94 6.71
CA ILE A 113 -3.29 -0.57 7.82
C ILE A 113 -3.03 0.93 7.76
N ALA A 114 -3.43 1.64 8.82
CA ALA A 114 -3.15 3.07 8.97
C ALA A 114 -1.69 3.29 9.36
N ASP A 115 -1.05 4.28 8.77
CA ASP A 115 0.21 4.83 9.28
C ASP A 115 -0.11 5.78 10.44
N VAL A 116 0.43 5.50 11.62
CA VAL A 116 0.11 6.20 12.87
C VAL A 116 1.34 6.94 13.35
N VAL A 117 1.33 8.26 13.18
CA VAL A 117 2.40 9.16 13.62
C VAL A 117 1.98 9.74 14.97
N ILE A 118 2.57 9.21 16.03
CA ILE A 118 2.27 9.63 17.42
C ILE A 118 3.52 9.87 18.27
N ASN A 119 4.71 9.69 17.68
CA ASN A 119 5.95 10.07 18.31
C ASN A 119 5.97 11.59 18.53
N HIS A 120 5.58 12.32 17.50
CA HIS A 120 5.69 13.77 17.41
C HIS A 120 4.44 14.39 16.80
N LYS A 121 4.32 15.72 16.91
CA LYS A 121 3.23 16.49 16.32
C LYS A 121 3.70 17.88 15.91
N ASN A 122 3.08 18.48 14.89
CA ASN A 122 3.31 19.84 14.47
C ASN A 122 2.22 20.79 14.96
N GLY A 123 2.60 22.03 15.23
CA GLY A 123 1.65 23.11 15.45
C GLY A 123 1.00 23.59 14.15
N LYS A 124 -0.17 24.21 14.26
CA LYS A 124 -0.94 24.74 13.11
C LYS A 124 -0.25 25.91 12.43
N SER A 125 0.29 26.86 13.18
CA SER A 125 0.91 28.10 12.70
C SER A 125 2.14 28.51 13.49
N THR A 126 2.29 28.00 14.68
CA THR A 126 3.47 28.16 15.52
C THR A 126 4.08 26.81 15.84
N TRP A 127 5.15 26.81 16.62
CA TRP A 127 5.85 25.58 16.98
C TRP A 127 5.04 24.69 17.94
N VAL A 128 4.10 25.27 18.69
CA VAL A 128 3.43 24.64 19.85
C VAL A 128 1.90 24.81 19.87
N ASP A 129 1.28 25.32 18.83
CA ASP A 129 -0.16 25.57 18.77
C ASP A 129 -0.92 24.36 18.21
N PHE A 130 -0.90 23.24 18.92
CA PHE A 130 -1.65 22.06 18.53
C PHE A 130 -3.15 22.37 18.50
N PRO A 131 -3.86 22.05 17.39
CA PRO A 131 -5.29 22.35 17.30
C PRO A 131 -6.11 21.38 18.15
N ASN A 132 -7.09 21.93 18.89
CA ASN A 132 -8.18 21.12 19.40
C ASN A 132 -9.07 20.67 18.22
N GLU A 133 -9.51 19.41 18.23
CA GLU A 133 -10.29 18.83 17.15
C GLU A 133 -11.56 18.18 17.70
N THR A 134 -12.64 18.28 16.94
CA THR A 134 -13.88 17.54 17.22
C THR A 134 -14.45 17.01 15.93
N TYR A 135 -14.67 15.70 15.90
CA TYR A 135 -15.35 15.01 14.80
C TYR A 135 -16.65 14.40 15.32
N THR A 136 -17.74 14.62 14.63
CA THR A 136 -19.03 14.01 14.95
C THR A 136 -19.56 13.24 13.75
N ASN A 137 -19.74 11.93 13.92
CA ASN A 137 -20.43 11.12 12.92
C ASN A 137 -21.90 11.51 12.88
N THR A 138 -22.34 12.09 11.79
CA THR A 138 -23.71 12.60 11.62
C THR A 138 -24.78 11.51 11.59
N THR A 139 -24.39 10.26 11.29
CA THR A 139 -25.30 9.11 11.23
C THR A 139 -25.51 8.47 12.60
N THR A 140 -24.42 8.30 13.36
CA THR A 140 -24.47 7.61 14.67
C THR A 140 -24.53 8.56 15.85
N GLY A 141 -24.20 9.84 15.66
CA GLY A 141 -24.05 10.84 16.70
C GLY A 141 -22.79 10.67 17.57
N LYS A 142 -21.92 9.67 17.28
CA LYS A 142 -20.69 9.47 18.04
C LYS A 142 -19.74 10.63 17.79
N THR A 143 -19.20 11.19 18.88
CA THR A 143 -18.25 12.31 18.82
C THR A 143 -16.89 11.88 19.35
N TYR A 144 -15.85 12.31 18.66
CA TYR A 144 -14.45 12.18 19.03
C TYR A 144 -13.89 13.59 19.27
N THR A 145 -13.20 13.79 20.36
CA THR A 145 -12.62 15.11 20.71
C THR A 145 -11.18 14.94 21.16
N LEU A 146 -10.29 15.72 20.58
CA LEU A 146 -8.90 15.88 21.00
C LEU A 146 -8.75 17.26 21.60
N THR A 147 -8.21 17.31 22.81
CA THR A 147 -8.01 18.54 23.57
C THR A 147 -6.55 18.68 23.93
N TRP A 148 -5.96 19.80 23.60
CA TRP A 148 -4.58 20.18 23.91
C TRP A 148 -4.62 21.42 24.81
N SER A 149 -4.86 21.18 26.08
CA SER A 149 -5.12 22.28 27.06
C SER A 149 -3.83 23.03 27.44
N ASN A 150 -2.69 22.34 27.42
CA ASN A 150 -1.37 22.91 27.69
C ASN A 150 -0.28 22.22 26.87
N THR A 151 -0.14 22.61 25.60
CA THR A 151 0.82 22.01 24.68
C THR A 151 2.28 22.08 25.16
N LEU A 152 2.64 23.06 26.00
CA LEU A 152 3.99 23.10 26.58
C LEU A 152 4.26 21.98 27.58
N ALA A 153 3.21 21.40 28.18
CA ALA A 153 3.31 20.22 29.04
C ALA A 153 3.10 18.91 28.27
N ASP A 154 2.61 18.98 27.04
CA ASP A 154 2.42 17.82 26.17
C ASP A 154 3.67 17.50 25.35
N ILE A 155 4.67 18.40 25.35
CA ILE A 155 5.93 18.29 24.61
C ILE A 155 7.05 17.92 25.57
N CYS A 156 7.87 16.93 25.20
CA CYS A 156 9.01 16.47 25.97
C CYS A 156 10.03 17.58 26.22
N THR A 157 10.58 17.62 27.45
CA THR A 157 11.60 18.60 27.84
C THR A 157 12.94 18.24 27.20
N GLY A 158 13.53 19.20 26.49
CA GLY A 158 14.86 19.07 25.89
C GLY A 158 14.86 18.29 24.57
N ASP A 159 13.69 17.91 24.10
CA ASP A 159 13.51 17.19 22.85
C ASP A 159 13.63 18.11 21.62
N ASP A 160 13.48 17.55 20.41
CA ASP A 160 13.63 18.23 19.12
C ASP A 160 14.99 18.98 18.96
N ALA A 161 16.06 18.43 19.54
CA ALA A 161 17.38 19.08 19.65
C ALA A 161 17.31 20.49 20.30
N GLY A 162 16.33 20.72 21.18
CA GLY A 162 16.07 21.98 21.86
C GLY A 162 15.55 23.08 20.94
N LYS A 163 14.97 22.76 19.77
CA LYS A 163 14.45 23.75 18.80
C LYS A 163 13.28 24.54 19.38
N THR A 164 12.36 23.87 20.10
CA THR A 164 11.23 24.52 20.76
C THR A 164 11.69 25.56 21.79
N ALA A 165 12.66 25.20 22.62
CA ALA A 165 13.26 26.14 23.61
C ALA A 165 13.98 27.29 22.92
N LYS A 166 14.74 27.04 21.85
CA LYS A 166 15.42 28.09 21.06
C LYS A 166 14.43 29.03 20.38
N ALA A 167 13.22 28.54 20.05
CA ALA A 167 12.14 29.37 19.53
C ALA A 167 11.44 30.23 20.60
N GLY A 168 11.87 30.14 21.87
CA GLY A 168 11.37 30.97 22.95
C GLY A 168 10.22 30.36 23.75
N TYR A 169 9.91 29.08 23.57
CA TYR A 169 8.84 28.38 24.29
C TYR A 169 9.39 27.61 25.48
N ALA A 170 8.76 27.80 26.63
CA ALA A 170 9.14 27.14 27.90
C ALA A 170 8.43 25.78 28.03
N VAL A 171 8.90 24.77 27.29
CA VAL A 171 8.38 23.39 27.41
C VAL A 171 8.58 22.85 28.81
N CYS A 172 7.58 22.13 29.33
CA CYS A 172 7.56 21.60 30.68
C CYS A 172 7.01 20.18 30.81
N GLY A 173 6.90 19.42 29.71
CA GLY A 173 6.66 18.01 29.76
C GLY A 173 7.80 17.22 30.39
N ALA A 174 7.64 15.93 30.63
CA ALA A 174 8.70 15.07 31.12
C ALA A 174 9.83 14.92 30.08
N ALA A 175 10.97 14.36 30.52
CA ALA A 175 12.00 13.95 29.57
C ALA A 175 11.46 12.87 28.63
N ASP A 176 11.92 12.88 27.39
CA ASP A 176 11.57 11.85 26.44
C ASP A 176 11.94 10.44 26.93
N THR A 177 11.21 9.45 26.49
CA THR A 177 11.39 8.05 26.87
C THR A 177 12.05 7.20 25.77
N GLY A 178 12.42 7.82 24.67
CA GLY A 178 13.06 7.19 23.50
C GLY A 178 14.13 8.05 22.86
N ASP A 179 14.21 8.00 21.52
CA ASP A 179 15.15 8.78 20.72
C ASP A 179 14.55 10.14 20.37
N ASP A 180 15.34 11.20 20.50
CA ASP A 180 15.03 12.57 20.11
C ASP A 180 14.76 12.67 18.59
N PHE A 181 13.73 13.42 18.19
CA PHE A 181 13.42 13.74 16.81
C PHE A 181 13.37 15.24 16.57
N ASP A 182 14.33 15.76 15.82
CA ASP A 182 14.47 17.20 15.60
C ASP A 182 13.55 17.78 14.50
N GLY A 183 12.69 16.96 13.88
CA GLY A 183 11.80 17.36 12.78
C GLY A 183 10.46 17.94 13.22
N ALA A 184 10.01 17.65 14.44
CA ALA A 184 8.74 18.10 15.01
C ALA A 184 8.83 18.18 16.56
N ARG A 185 7.70 18.26 17.26
CA ARG A 185 7.65 18.31 18.75
C ARG A 185 7.32 16.92 19.25
N ASP A 186 8.28 16.28 19.92
CA ASP A 186 8.07 14.98 20.52
C ASP A 186 7.06 15.03 21.66
N LEU A 187 6.09 14.14 21.61
CA LEU A 187 4.99 14.11 22.55
C LEU A 187 5.39 13.41 23.85
N ASP A 188 5.07 14.02 24.99
CA ASP A 188 5.25 13.39 26.30
C ASP A 188 4.23 12.27 26.52
N HIS A 189 4.58 11.05 26.18
CA HIS A 189 3.75 9.87 26.41
C HIS A 189 3.49 9.55 27.89
N THR A 190 4.17 10.21 28.85
CA THR A 190 3.85 10.10 30.27
C THR A 190 2.65 10.96 30.66
N ASN A 191 2.32 11.97 29.83
CA ASN A 191 1.21 12.89 30.07
C ASN A 191 -0.13 12.21 29.76
N THR A 192 -1.07 12.29 30.70
CA THR A 192 -2.40 11.68 30.57
C THR A 192 -3.23 12.32 29.45
N GLU A 193 -3.09 13.62 29.19
CA GLU A 193 -3.77 14.30 28.09
C GLU A 193 -3.30 13.73 26.74
N VAL A 194 -2.00 13.63 26.52
CA VAL A 194 -1.40 13.00 25.34
C VAL A 194 -1.90 11.57 25.15
N GLN A 195 -1.86 10.75 26.23
CA GLN A 195 -2.35 9.38 26.17
C GLN A 195 -3.85 9.28 25.79
N ASN A 196 -4.68 10.16 26.34
CA ASN A 196 -6.12 10.16 26.04
C ASN A 196 -6.40 10.61 24.60
N ASN A 197 -5.70 11.63 24.12
CA ASN A 197 -5.79 12.07 22.74
C ASN A 197 -5.39 10.95 21.76
N ILE A 198 -4.28 10.26 22.01
CA ILE A 198 -3.82 9.13 21.19
C ILE A 198 -4.85 7.98 21.22
N LYS A 199 -5.36 7.59 22.39
CA LYS A 199 -6.40 6.54 22.48
C LYS A 199 -7.67 6.90 21.70
N THR A 200 -8.10 8.16 21.79
CA THR A 200 -9.25 8.68 21.04
C THR A 200 -8.99 8.63 19.53
N TYR A 201 -7.80 9.04 19.08
CA TYR A 201 -7.39 8.97 17.68
C TYR A 201 -7.37 7.54 17.15
N LEU A 202 -6.81 6.60 17.90
CA LEU A 202 -6.77 5.19 17.49
C LEU A 202 -8.17 4.55 17.45
N ASP A 203 -9.05 4.88 18.40
CA ASP A 203 -10.46 4.46 18.37
C ASP A 203 -11.17 5.03 17.14
N PHE A 204 -10.93 6.30 16.81
CA PHE A 204 -11.44 6.95 15.61
C PHE A 204 -10.99 6.23 14.33
N LEU A 205 -9.71 5.92 14.19
CA LEU A 205 -9.19 5.22 13.01
C LEU A 205 -9.84 3.84 12.82
N LEU A 206 -9.98 3.04 13.89
CA LEU A 206 -10.56 1.70 13.78
C LEU A 206 -12.07 1.74 13.57
N ASN A 207 -12.79 2.52 14.38
CA ASN A 207 -14.23 2.40 14.51
C ASN A 207 -15.01 3.41 13.66
N GLU A 208 -14.40 4.53 13.29
CA GLU A 208 -15.03 5.54 12.43
C GLU A 208 -14.51 5.44 10.99
N MET A 209 -13.20 5.36 10.80
CA MET A 209 -12.59 5.26 9.47
C MET A 209 -12.62 3.84 8.92
N GLY A 210 -12.59 2.82 9.80
CA GLY A 210 -12.72 1.41 9.43
C GLY A 210 -11.40 0.70 9.14
N TYR A 211 -10.26 1.25 9.54
CA TYR A 211 -8.97 0.58 9.44
C TYR A 211 -8.96 -0.76 10.20
N SER A 212 -8.13 -1.69 9.76
CA SER A 212 -7.98 -3.01 10.38
C SER A 212 -6.83 -3.07 11.39
N GLY A 213 -5.93 -2.12 11.35
CA GLY A 213 -4.75 -2.11 12.22
C GLY A 213 -3.83 -0.92 11.93
N PHE A 214 -2.67 -0.94 12.57
CA PHE A 214 -1.74 0.18 12.62
C PHE A 214 -0.32 -0.21 12.20
N ARG A 215 0.35 0.69 11.51
CA ARG A 215 1.79 0.80 11.48
C ARG A 215 2.17 2.03 12.32
N TYR A 216 2.85 1.80 13.41
CA TYR A 216 3.37 2.88 14.25
C TYR A 216 4.69 3.40 13.71
N ASP A 217 4.71 4.69 13.41
CA ASP A 217 5.89 5.43 12.96
C ASP A 217 6.87 5.64 14.12
N MET A 218 8.16 5.62 13.85
CA MET A 218 9.25 5.97 14.77
C MET A 218 9.10 5.41 16.19
N THR A 219 8.82 4.10 16.32
CA THR A 219 8.61 3.49 17.66
C THR A 219 9.86 3.40 18.54
N GLY A 220 11.02 3.80 18.01
CA GLY A 220 12.22 4.07 18.80
C GLY A 220 12.18 5.37 19.61
N GLY A 221 11.30 6.30 19.23
CA GLY A 221 11.20 7.61 19.84
C GLY A 221 10.42 7.65 21.15
N TYR A 222 9.77 6.54 21.56
CA TYR A 222 9.10 6.44 22.87
C TYR A 222 9.15 5.03 23.43
N ALA A 223 8.98 4.89 24.75
CA ALA A 223 9.08 3.59 25.41
C ALA A 223 8.02 2.59 24.92
N PRO A 224 8.37 1.32 24.62
CA PRO A 224 7.47 0.32 24.03
C PRO A 224 6.25 -0.01 24.89
N LYS A 225 6.27 0.25 26.20
CA LYS A 225 5.11 0.13 27.10
C LYS A 225 3.92 0.99 26.66
N TYR A 226 4.16 2.10 25.93
CA TYR A 226 3.10 2.96 25.43
C TYR A 226 2.44 2.35 24.20
N THR A 227 3.18 1.74 23.27
CA THR A 227 2.61 0.94 22.19
C THR A 227 1.72 -0.17 22.76
N LYS A 228 2.19 -0.90 23.80
CA LYS A 228 1.37 -1.89 24.51
C LYS A 228 0.06 -1.28 25.01
N MET A 229 0.15 -0.18 25.78
CA MET A 229 -1.02 0.49 26.37
C MET A 229 -2.04 0.94 25.29
N TYR A 230 -1.57 1.47 24.18
CA TYR A 230 -2.42 1.92 23.08
C TYR A 230 -3.10 0.75 22.38
N ASN A 231 -2.37 -0.35 22.13
CA ASN A 231 -2.95 -1.54 21.52
C ASN A 231 -3.94 -2.25 22.45
N GLU A 232 -3.67 -2.31 23.75
CA GLU A 232 -4.62 -2.86 24.74
C GLU A 232 -5.91 -2.03 24.81
N SER A 233 -5.82 -0.70 24.59
CA SER A 233 -6.98 0.19 24.52
C SER A 233 -7.76 0.03 23.21
N ALA A 234 -7.09 0.12 22.08
CA ALA A 234 -7.71 0.17 20.75
C ALA A 234 -8.07 -1.21 20.19
N LYS A 235 -7.30 -2.25 20.53
CA LYS A 235 -7.46 -3.66 20.09
C LYS A 235 -7.46 -3.83 18.58
N PRO A 236 -6.43 -3.34 17.87
CA PRO A 236 -6.33 -3.53 16.43
C PRO A 236 -6.17 -5.03 16.10
N ALA A 237 -6.66 -5.46 14.92
CA ALA A 237 -6.44 -6.82 14.43
C ALA A 237 -4.98 -7.05 14.00
N TYR A 238 -4.26 -5.98 13.66
CA TYR A 238 -2.86 -5.97 13.24
C TYR A 238 -2.16 -4.76 13.81
N SER A 239 -0.96 -4.96 14.34
CA SER A 239 -0.08 -3.88 14.80
C SER A 239 1.36 -4.18 14.42
N VAL A 240 2.04 -3.24 13.77
CA VAL A 240 3.46 -3.33 13.43
C VAL A 240 4.16 -2.02 13.73
N GLY A 241 5.30 -2.09 14.42
CA GLY A 241 6.13 -0.92 14.75
C GLY A 241 7.32 -0.78 13.83
N GLU A 242 7.65 0.46 13.52
CA GLU A 242 8.92 0.82 12.90
C GLU A 242 9.97 1.05 13.97
N TYR A 243 10.63 -0.02 14.38
CA TYR A 243 11.75 0.06 15.32
C TYR A 243 13.06 0.06 14.54
N TRP A 244 13.47 1.23 14.09
CA TRP A 244 14.69 1.42 13.31
C TRP A 244 15.80 2.04 14.15
N ARG A 245 16.51 1.19 14.90
CA ARG A 245 17.61 1.61 15.78
C ARG A 245 18.89 0.82 15.49
N SER A 246 20.01 1.34 16.00
CA SER A 246 21.35 0.74 15.83
C SER A 246 21.68 -0.35 16.85
N ASP A 247 20.77 -0.70 17.75
CA ASP A 247 20.96 -1.70 18.82
C ASP A 247 20.81 -3.16 18.35
N GLY A 248 20.63 -3.35 17.07
CA GLY A 248 20.67 -4.65 16.40
C GLY A 248 19.49 -5.56 16.72
N LEU A 249 19.67 -6.86 16.46
CA LEU A 249 18.63 -7.86 16.71
C LEU A 249 18.19 -7.95 18.17
N PRO A 250 19.09 -7.88 19.18
CA PRO A 250 18.68 -7.87 20.58
C PRO A 250 17.76 -6.71 20.93
N GLY A 251 18.02 -5.51 20.42
CA GLY A 251 17.16 -4.35 20.64
C GLY A 251 15.78 -4.53 20.04
N LEU A 252 15.72 -5.01 18.78
CA LEU A 252 14.46 -5.30 18.09
C LEU A 252 13.62 -6.38 18.79
N GLN A 253 14.26 -7.47 19.27
CA GLN A 253 13.62 -8.50 20.09
C GLN A 253 13.12 -7.95 21.43
N ASN A 254 13.93 -7.12 22.09
CA ASN A 254 13.55 -6.48 23.35
C ASN A 254 12.35 -5.55 23.16
N TRP A 255 12.29 -4.80 22.05
CA TRP A 255 11.15 -3.97 21.72
C TRP A 255 9.86 -4.80 21.61
N VAL A 256 9.86 -5.88 20.79
CA VAL A 256 8.70 -6.78 20.65
C VAL A 256 8.27 -7.37 21.99
N ASN A 257 9.23 -7.82 22.83
CA ASN A 257 8.93 -8.34 24.16
C ASN A 257 8.36 -7.27 25.10
N SER A 258 8.89 -6.05 25.05
CA SER A 258 8.48 -4.95 25.93
C SER A 258 7.12 -4.36 25.56
N THR A 259 6.63 -4.60 24.32
CA THR A 259 5.21 -4.39 23.97
C THR A 259 4.31 -5.51 24.48
N ASP A 260 4.84 -6.53 25.18
CA ASP A 260 4.14 -7.75 25.54
C ASP A 260 3.57 -8.50 24.31
N LYS A 261 4.28 -8.39 23.19
CA LYS A 261 3.87 -8.94 21.88
C LYS A 261 2.52 -8.42 21.37
N THR A 262 2.05 -7.28 21.84
CA THR A 262 0.86 -6.61 21.30
C THR A 262 1.14 -5.91 19.96
N SER A 263 2.40 -5.92 19.50
CA SER A 263 2.81 -5.43 18.20
C SER A 263 3.88 -6.33 17.58
N ALA A 264 3.78 -6.57 16.28
CA ALA A 264 4.89 -7.02 15.44
C ALA A 264 5.86 -5.87 15.17
N ALA A 265 6.99 -6.16 14.53
CA ALA A 265 7.94 -5.15 14.09
C ALA A 265 8.38 -5.42 12.64
N PHE A 266 8.72 -4.36 11.91
CA PHE A 266 9.47 -4.47 10.67
C PHE A 266 10.85 -5.06 10.95
N ASP A 267 11.21 -6.15 10.26
CA ASP A 267 12.49 -6.84 10.45
C ASP A 267 13.63 -6.10 9.73
N PHE A 268 14.05 -4.96 10.29
CA PHE A 268 15.17 -4.18 9.77
C PHE A 268 16.49 -4.97 9.77
N GLN A 269 16.65 -5.92 10.68
CA GLN A 269 17.86 -6.74 10.70
C GLN A 269 17.92 -7.68 9.51
N LEU A 270 16.80 -8.28 9.12
CA LEU A 270 16.68 -9.02 7.86
C LEU A 270 16.91 -8.13 6.64
N LYS A 271 16.36 -6.89 6.66
CA LYS A 271 16.57 -5.92 5.58
C LYS A 271 18.06 -5.64 5.34
N TRP A 272 18.85 -5.47 6.39
CA TRP A 272 20.31 -5.25 6.26
C TRP A 272 21.04 -6.49 5.76
N LEU A 273 20.64 -7.68 6.19
CA LEU A 273 21.15 -8.94 5.66
C LEU A 273 20.84 -9.09 4.17
N ILE A 274 19.61 -8.79 3.76
CA ILE A 274 19.19 -8.77 2.35
C ILE A 274 20.06 -7.79 1.55
N ASN A 275 20.22 -6.55 2.00
CA ASN A 275 21.06 -5.57 1.30
C ASN A 275 22.50 -6.07 1.11
N ASN A 276 23.09 -6.63 2.16
CA ASN A 276 24.45 -7.18 2.07
C ASN A 276 24.55 -8.33 1.07
N ALA A 277 23.58 -9.26 1.10
CA ALA A 277 23.58 -10.42 0.22
C ALA A 277 23.31 -10.05 -1.25
N PHE A 278 22.22 -9.31 -1.50
CA PHE A 278 21.72 -9.08 -2.85
C PHE A 278 22.48 -7.96 -3.60
N ASN A 279 22.85 -6.87 -2.91
CA ASN A 279 23.62 -5.80 -3.55
C ASN A 279 25.01 -6.27 -4.00
N ASN A 280 25.57 -7.26 -3.33
CA ASN A 280 26.95 -7.74 -3.57
C ASN A 280 27.00 -9.17 -4.12
N SER A 281 25.86 -9.80 -4.41
CA SER A 281 25.76 -11.22 -4.79
C SER A 281 26.46 -12.18 -3.79
N LYS A 282 26.45 -11.81 -2.49
CA LYS A 282 27.00 -12.61 -1.38
C LYS A 282 25.93 -13.56 -0.84
N TRP A 283 25.46 -14.46 -1.67
CA TRP A 283 24.32 -15.32 -1.41
C TRP A 283 24.44 -16.14 -0.11
N SER A 284 25.66 -16.66 0.17
CA SER A 284 25.93 -17.45 1.38
C SER A 284 25.64 -16.70 2.69
N ALA A 285 25.68 -15.36 2.68
CA ALA A 285 25.36 -14.54 3.86
C ALA A 285 23.94 -14.77 4.36
N LEU A 286 23.01 -15.16 3.49
CA LEU A 286 21.61 -15.44 3.86
C LEU A 286 21.47 -16.62 4.82
N ALA A 287 22.44 -17.53 4.91
CA ALA A 287 22.46 -18.60 5.90
C ALA A 287 22.50 -18.08 7.35
N ASN A 288 22.93 -16.82 7.55
CA ASN A 288 23.01 -16.19 8.86
C ASN A 288 21.64 -15.62 9.35
N TYR A 289 20.56 -15.81 8.60
CA TYR A 289 19.23 -15.29 8.98
C TYR A 289 18.83 -15.73 10.39
N THR A 290 19.25 -16.91 10.85
CA THR A 290 18.94 -17.47 12.19
C THR A 290 19.48 -16.63 13.33
N SER A 291 20.58 -15.91 13.12
CA SER A 291 21.22 -15.05 14.12
C SER A 291 21.13 -13.55 13.79
N GLN A 292 20.59 -13.20 12.62
CA GLN A 292 20.54 -11.81 12.14
C GLN A 292 19.14 -11.37 11.71
N SER A 293 18.07 -12.03 12.20
CA SER A 293 16.71 -11.61 11.88
C SER A 293 15.69 -12.10 12.90
N LEU A 294 14.55 -11.43 12.97
CA LEU A 294 13.41 -11.88 13.76
C LEU A 294 12.89 -13.23 13.26
N ILE A 295 12.80 -13.42 11.93
CA ILE A 295 12.28 -14.67 11.35
C ILE A 295 13.09 -15.89 11.77
N GLY A 296 14.39 -15.74 11.98
CA GLY A 296 15.29 -16.84 12.33
C GLY A 296 15.49 -17.06 13.82
N SER A 297 15.10 -16.09 14.66
CA SER A 297 15.39 -16.07 16.10
C SER A 297 14.19 -16.38 17.01
N GLY A 298 13.14 -17.00 16.45
CA GLY A 298 11.94 -17.39 17.20
C GLY A 298 10.83 -16.33 17.27
N TYR A 299 10.96 -15.25 16.50
CA TYR A 299 9.98 -14.14 16.42
C TYR A 299 9.27 -14.08 15.06
N ALA A 300 9.28 -15.14 14.28
CA ALA A 300 8.74 -15.13 12.91
C ALA A 300 7.27 -14.68 12.83
N GLN A 301 6.44 -15.04 13.83
CA GLN A 301 5.06 -14.55 13.92
C GLN A 301 4.98 -13.01 13.94
N TYR A 302 5.90 -12.38 14.64
CA TYR A 302 5.95 -10.93 14.87
C TYR A 302 6.90 -10.20 13.91
N ALA A 303 7.34 -10.86 12.85
CA ALA A 303 8.24 -10.29 11.85
C ALA A 303 7.48 -9.87 10.60
N VAL A 304 7.42 -8.57 10.32
CA VAL A 304 7.01 -8.07 9.01
C VAL A 304 8.27 -7.85 8.18
N THR A 305 8.45 -8.69 7.15
CA THR A 305 9.66 -8.70 6.33
C THR A 305 9.50 -7.82 5.10
N PHE A 306 10.53 -7.12 4.69
CA PHE A 306 10.50 -6.20 3.56
C PHE A 306 11.87 -6.09 2.88
N THR A 307 11.90 -5.67 1.64
CA THR A 307 13.12 -5.48 0.86
C THR A 307 13.50 -4.02 0.73
N ASP A 308 12.53 -3.13 0.61
CA ASP A 308 12.61 -1.67 0.74
C ASP A 308 11.30 -1.12 1.28
N ASN A 309 11.33 0.13 1.75
CA ASN A 309 10.18 0.96 2.06
C ASN A 309 10.40 2.39 1.55
N HIS A 310 9.46 3.29 1.84
CA HIS A 310 9.50 4.69 1.39
C HIS A 310 10.71 5.48 1.90
N ASP A 311 11.32 5.08 3.02
CA ASP A 311 12.50 5.74 3.60
C ASP A 311 13.81 5.08 3.16
N THR A 312 13.91 3.74 3.21
CA THR A 312 15.14 3.04 2.80
C THR A 312 15.43 3.24 1.33
N TYR A 313 14.40 3.38 0.50
CA TYR A 313 14.51 3.63 -0.93
C TYR A 313 15.07 5.03 -1.28
N ARG A 314 14.89 6.03 -0.42
CA ARG A 314 15.41 7.40 -0.62
C ARG A 314 16.91 7.53 -0.39
N GLY A 315 17.47 6.69 0.48
CA GLY A 315 18.86 6.76 0.89
C GLY A 315 19.75 5.81 0.10
N SER A 316 20.76 6.33 -0.60
CA SER A 316 21.69 5.52 -1.42
C SER A 316 22.38 4.39 -0.65
N ASN A 317 22.54 4.51 0.67
CA ASN A 317 23.17 3.50 1.52
C ASN A 317 22.20 2.44 2.03
N ASN A 318 20.92 2.76 2.11
CA ASN A 318 19.88 1.90 2.67
C ASN A 318 19.08 1.15 1.61
N MET A 319 19.12 1.63 0.36
CA MET A 319 18.38 1.08 -0.76
C MET A 319 18.92 -0.27 -1.22
N LEU A 320 18.00 -1.17 -1.57
CA LEU A 320 18.31 -2.37 -2.33
C LEU A 320 18.53 -1.98 -3.82
N LYS A 321 19.74 -2.14 -4.33
CA LYS A 321 20.16 -1.66 -5.66
C LYS A 321 20.16 -2.75 -6.71
N ASN A 322 20.50 -3.98 -6.32
CA ASN A 322 20.74 -5.10 -7.22
C ASN A 322 19.86 -6.30 -6.84
N ASN A 323 19.52 -7.12 -7.84
CA ASN A 323 18.76 -8.36 -7.64
C ASN A 323 17.42 -8.18 -6.90
N ILE A 324 16.73 -7.06 -7.17
CA ILE A 324 15.49 -6.64 -6.45
C ILE A 324 14.41 -7.72 -6.58
N GLU A 325 14.22 -8.27 -7.79
CA GLU A 325 13.22 -9.32 -8.03
C GLU A 325 13.55 -10.57 -7.20
N ALA A 326 14.81 -11.01 -7.19
CA ALA A 326 15.28 -12.16 -6.41
C ALA A 326 15.13 -11.94 -4.88
N ALA A 327 15.32 -10.71 -4.40
CA ALA A 327 15.10 -10.38 -2.99
C ALA A 327 13.63 -10.46 -2.59
N ASN A 328 12.70 -10.06 -3.48
CA ASN A 328 11.27 -10.28 -3.26
C ASN A 328 10.93 -11.78 -3.27
N ALA A 329 11.56 -12.59 -4.13
CA ALA A 329 11.42 -14.05 -4.08
C ALA A 329 11.87 -14.62 -2.74
N TYR A 330 12.94 -14.07 -2.14
CA TYR A 330 13.44 -14.49 -0.83
C TYR A 330 12.41 -14.22 0.27
N ILE A 331 11.94 -12.99 0.45
CA ILE A 331 10.95 -12.69 1.52
C ILE A 331 9.62 -13.43 1.30
N LEU A 332 9.21 -13.65 0.04
CA LEU A 332 7.99 -14.41 -0.29
C LEU A 332 8.15 -15.92 -0.10
N THR A 333 9.38 -16.44 0.01
CA THR A 333 9.67 -17.83 0.37
C THR A 333 9.73 -18.02 1.89
N MET A 334 10.37 -17.11 2.61
CA MET A 334 10.68 -17.24 4.04
C MET A 334 9.43 -17.11 4.93
N PRO A 335 9.47 -17.61 6.20
CA PRO A 335 8.47 -17.29 7.21
C PRO A 335 8.46 -15.77 7.51
N GLY A 336 7.57 -15.32 8.38
CA GLY A 336 7.26 -13.91 8.58
C GLY A 336 6.18 -13.44 7.60
N THR A 337 5.71 -12.22 7.77
CA THR A 337 4.72 -11.60 6.88
C THR A 337 5.43 -10.71 5.86
N PRO A 338 5.49 -11.10 4.57
CA PRO A 338 6.11 -10.25 3.56
C PRO A 338 5.33 -8.96 3.31
N CYS A 339 6.04 -7.84 3.27
CA CYS A 339 5.53 -6.54 2.83
C CYS A 339 6.19 -6.16 1.50
N ILE A 340 5.39 -6.02 0.46
CA ILE A 340 5.85 -5.67 -0.89
C ILE A 340 5.77 -4.16 -1.07
N PHE A 341 6.89 -3.56 -1.41
CA PHE A 341 7.00 -2.12 -1.67
C PHE A 341 6.42 -1.73 -3.03
N MET A 342 5.68 -0.62 -3.11
CA MET A 342 4.96 -0.20 -4.32
C MET A 342 5.86 -0.09 -5.55
N ASN A 343 7.07 0.47 -5.44
CA ASN A 343 7.97 0.59 -6.59
C ASN A 343 8.47 -0.77 -7.09
N HIS A 344 8.65 -1.75 -6.20
CA HIS A 344 8.98 -3.11 -6.60
C HIS A 344 7.79 -3.79 -7.29
N TRP A 345 6.56 -3.59 -6.77
CA TRP A 345 5.35 -4.06 -7.43
C TRP A 345 5.20 -3.47 -8.83
N LYS A 346 5.37 -2.16 -9.00
CA LYS A 346 5.30 -1.50 -10.31
C LYS A 346 6.32 -2.06 -11.30
N SER A 347 7.55 -2.32 -10.84
CA SER A 347 8.66 -2.74 -11.69
C SER A 347 8.66 -4.24 -12.03
N TYR A 348 8.18 -5.09 -11.11
CA TYR A 348 8.26 -6.55 -11.19
C TYR A 348 6.92 -7.24 -10.97
N LYS A 349 5.81 -6.56 -11.29
CA LYS A 349 4.44 -6.98 -10.98
C LYS A 349 4.18 -8.46 -11.33
N LYS A 350 4.49 -8.87 -12.57
CA LYS A 350 4.23 -10.21 -13.07
C LYS A 350 4.98 -11.29 -12.28
N ALA A 351 6.25 -11.07 -11.98
CA ALA A 351 7.05 -12.00 -11.19
C ALA A 351 6.54 -12.07 -9.74
N ILE A 352 6.26 -10.92 -9.11
CA ILE A 352 5.74 -10.85 -7.75
C ILE A 352 4.38 -11.53 -7.62
N LYS A 353 3.47 -11.37 -8.58
CA LYS A 353 2.20 -12.12 -8.64
C LYS A 353 2.44 -13.63 -8.57
N LYS A 354 3.33 -14.15 -9.41
CA LYS A 354 3.67 -15.59 -9.44
C LYS A 354 4.28 -16.06 -8.11
N MET A 355 5.19 -15.28 -7.53
CA MET A 355 5.81 -15.60 -6.23
C MET A 355 4.78 -15.66 -5.10
N ILE A 356 3.85 -14.69 -5.04
CA ILE A 356 2.76 -14.67 -4.07
C ILE A 356 1.86 -15.91 -4.23
N LEU A 357 1.54 -16.28 -5.48
CA LEU A 357 0.75 -17.48 -5.75
C LEU A 357 1.49 -18.75 -5.34
N ALA A 358 2.81 -18.86 -5.61
CA ALA A 358 3.62 -20.00 -5.18
C ALA A 358 3.61 -20.16 -3.65
N ARG A 359 3.81 -19.05 -2.89
CA ARG A 359 3.67 -19.01 -1.43
C ARG A 359 2.29 -19.50 -0.98
N LYS A 360 1.22 -18.96 -1.56
CA LYS A 360 -0.18 -19.27 -1.22
C LYS A 360 -0.54 -20.73 -1.54
N LEU A 361 -0.12 -21.25 -2.68
CA LEU A 361 -0.40 -22.61 -3.12
C LEU A 361 0.31 -23.65 -2.24
N ALA A 362 1.54 -23.37 -1.83
CA ALA A 362 2.27 -24.21 -0.88
C ALA A 362 1.74 -24.09 0.56
N GLY A 363 0.94 -23.08 0.87
CA GLY A 363 0.39 -22.82 2.20
C GLY A 363 1.44 -22.31 3.19
N ILE A 364 2.38 -21.47 2.73
CA ILE A 364 3.39 -20.82 3.58
C ILE A 364 2.73 -19.73 4.43
N THR A 365 3.03 -19.72 5.71
CA THR A 365 2.55 -18.73 6.69
C THR A 365 3.73 -18.00 7.36
N ASN A 366 3.44 -17.07 8.24
CA ASN A 366 4.46 -16.38 9.04
C ASN A 366 5.16 -17.29 10.06
N THR A 367 4.56 -18.42 10.43
CA THR A 367 5.12 -19.41 11.36
C THR A 367 5.62 -20.69 10.69
N SER A 368 5.65 -20.73 9.36
CA SER A 368 6.16 -21.86 8.58
C SER A 368 7.60 -22.22 8.93
N SER A 369 7.91 -23.52 8.95
CA SER A 369 9.25 -24.00 9.28
C SER A 369 10.21 -23.99 8.08
N VAL A 370 11.43 -23.58 8.32
CA VAL A 370 12.53 -23.74 7.36
C VAL A 370 13.08 -25.14 7.46
N ALA A 371 12.88 -25.95 6.43
CA ALA A 371 13.33 -27.35 6.38
C ALA A 371 14.83 -27.46 6.07
N SER A 372 15.36 -26.57 5.23
CA SER A 372 16.77 -26.50 4.92
C SER A 372 17.17 -25.08 4.54
N SER A 373 18.39 -24.69 4.86
CA SER A 373 19.01 -23.41 4.47
C SER A 373 20.49 -23.68 4.24
N LYS A 374 20.96 -23.48 2.99
CA LYS A 374 22.31 -23.83 2.58
C LYS A 374 22.96 -22.69 1.83
N GLY A 375 24.01 -22.09 2.42
CA GLY A 375 24.91 -21.17 1.75
C GLY A 375 25.96 -21.93 0.97
N GLU A 376 26.22 -21.54 -0.29
CA GLU A 376 27.26 -22.05 -1.16
C GLU A 376 28.13 -20.89 -1.67
N THR A 377 29.30 -21.18 -2.22
CA THR A 377 30.24 -20.13 -2.70
C THR A 377 29.58 -19.17 -3.68
N SER A 378 28.77 -19.69 -4.61
CA SER A 378 28.15 -18.91 -5.69
C SER A 378 26.61 -18.88 -5.61
N GLY A 379 26.04 -19.38 -4.49
CA GLY A 379 24.59 -19.49 -4.37
C GLY A 379 24.08 -19.64 -2.95
N TYR A 380 22.78 -19.70 -2.86
CA TYR A 380 22.06 -20.01 -1.63
C TYR A 380 20.78 -20.77 -1.98
N SER A 381 20.43 -21.75 -1.18
CA SER A 381 19.14 -22.42 -1.30
C SER A 381 18.42 -22.52 0.04
N VAL A 382 17.10 -22.41 0.00
CA VAL A 382 16.26 -22.56 1.17
C VAL A 382 14.96 -23.29 0.81
N THR A 383 14.57 -24.22 1.68
CA THR A 383 13.28 -24.92 1.59
C THR A 383 12.42 -24.54 2.80
N VAL A 384 11.22 -24.08 2.56
CA VAL A 384 10.24 -23.72 3.59
C VAL A 384 9.00 -24.60 3.43
N ASN A 385 8.58 -25.23 4.53
CA ASN A 385 7.39 -26.08 4.57
C ASN A 385 6.14 -25.25 4.84
N GLY A 386 5.15 -25.42 3.98
CA GLY A 386 3.80 -24.93 4.21
C GLY A 386 2.82 -26.07 4.50
N SER A 387 1.57 -25.74 4.72
CA SER A 387 0.51 -26.72 5.05
C SER A 387 0.08 -27.61 3.87
N LYS A 388 0.44 -27.23 2.63
CA LYS A 388 0.04 -27.93 1.39
C LYS A 388 1.24 -28.45 0.58
N GLY A 389 2.44 -28.16 1.00
CA GLY A 389 3.68 -28.54 0.35
C GLY A 389 4.79 -27.57 0.72
N SER A 390 5.90 -27.60 0.00
CA SER A 390 7.07 -26.77 0.29
C SER A 390 7.39 -25.84 -0.87
N VAL A 391 8.04 -24.74 -0.56
CA VAL A 391 8.71 -23.86 -1.52
C VAL A 391 10.21 -24.08 -1.39
N LEU A 392 10.89 -24.31 -2.51
CA LEU A 392 12.34 -24.31 -2.62
C LEU A 392 12.76 -23.08 -3.42
N LEU A 393 13.59 -22.23 -2.85
CA LEU A 393 14.23 -21.11 -3.54
C LEU A 393 15.72 -21.40 -3.76
N CYS A 394 16.19 -21.22 -4.98
CA CYS A 394 17.59 -21.23 -5.36
C CYS A 394 18.00 -19.83 -5.84
N LEU A 395 19.05 -19.26 -5.25
CA LEU A 395 19.63 -17.97 -5.59
C LEU A 395 21.05 -18.17 -6.13
N GLY A 396 21.41 -17.51 -7.22
CA GLY A 396 22.68 -17.71 -7.89
C GLY A 396 22.85 -19.14 -8.41
N THR A 397 24.06 -19.69 -8.29
CA THR A 397 24.37 -21.07 -8.70
C THR A 397 24.41 -21.98 -7.48
N THR A 398 23.55 -22.98 -7.43
CA THR A 398 23.43 -23.94 -6.32
C THR A 398 23.61 -25.37 -6.79
N THR A 399 24.04 -26.25 -5.88
CA THR A 399 24.11 -27.71 -6.07
C THR A 399 22.90 -28.44 -5.52
N THR A 400 21.89 -27.72 -5.02
CA THR A 400 20.71 -28.30 -4.39
C THR A 400 19.85 -29.03 -5.41
N SER A 401 19.47 -30.27 -5.09
CA SER A 401 18.58 -31.08 -5.93
C SER A 401 17.18 -30.47 -5.99
N THR A 402 16.62 -30.39 -7.19
CA THR A 402 15.24 -29.99 -7.44
C THR A 402 14.32 -31.19 -7.66
N SER A 403 14.80 -32.41 -7.42
CA SER A 403 13.98 -33.62 -7.49
C SER A 403 12.82 -33.53 -6.47
N GLY A 404 11.60 -33.79 -6.90
CA GLY A 404 10.39 -33.62 -6.10
C GLY A 404 9.76 -32.23 -6.17
N TYR A 405 10.32 -31.34 -6.98
CA TYR A 405 9.83 -29.97 -7.19
C TYR A 405 9.58 -29.66 -8.66
N GLN A 406 8.66 -28.76 -8.90
CA GLN A 406 8.39 -28.15 -10.21
C GLN A 406 8.63 -26.65 -10.16
N LEU A 407 9.13 -26.09 -11.27
CA LEU A 407 9.43 -24.67 -11.39
C LEU A 407 8.13 -23.85 -11.37
N ALA A 408 8.05 -22.89 -10.45
CA ALA A 408 6.92 -21.98 -10.32
C ALA A 408 7.20 -20.63 -11.00
N VAL A 409 8.38 -20.05 -10.72
CA VAL A 409 8.81 -18.77 -11.28
C VAL A 409 10.33 -18.68 -11.28
N GLU A 410 10.89 -18.07 -12.31
CA GLU A 410 12.33 -17.80 -12.41
C GLU A 410 12.60 -16.41 -12.98
N GLY A 411 13.77 -15.90 -12.69
CA GLY A 411 14.29 -14.65 -13.21
C GLY A 411 15.80 -14.55 -13.00
N THR A 412 16.32 -13.35 -13.08
CA THR A 412 17.76 -13.14 -12.95
C THR A 412 18.22 -13.51 -11.54
N ASN A 413 19.15 -14.48 -11.48
CA ASN A 413 19.76 -14.99 -10.24
C ASN A 413 18.81 -15.67 -9.24
N TYR A 414 17.61 -16.09 -9.65
CA TYR A 414 16.75 -16.90 -8.80
C TYR A 414 15.87 -17.88 -9.58
N LYS A 415 15.55 -18.99 -8.90
CA LYS A 415 14.51 -19.95 -9.30
C LYS A 415 13.73 -20.36 -8.06
N MET A 416 12.42 -20.24 -8.14
CA MET A 416 11.48 -20.61 -7.08
C MET A 416 10.64 -21.78 -7.55
N TYR A 417 10.66 -22.85 -6.77
CA TYR A 417 9.97 -24.10 -7.06
C TYR A 417 8.92 -24.37 -5.98
N VAL A 418 7.90 -25.14 -6.33
CA VAL A 418 6.94 -25.71 -5.39
C VAL A 418 6.97 -27.23 -5.47
N SER A 419 6.54 -27.94 -4.41
CA SER A 419 6.47 -29.39 -4.40
C SER A 419 5.67 -29.93 -5.60
N ASN A 420 6.11 -31.05 -6.18
CA ASN A 420 5.35 -31.77 -7.19
C ASN A 420 3.94 -32.09 -6.68
N GLY A 421 2.94 -32.06 -7.57
CA GLY A 421 1.53 -32.31 -7.24
C GLY A 421 0.76 -31.07 -6.81
N ILE A 422 1.40 -29.93 -6.57
CA ILE A 422 0.70 -28.64 -6.44
C ILE A 422 0.27 -28.18 -7.84
N ASP A 423 -1.01 -27.87 -8.02
CA ASP A 423 -1.48 -27.27 -9.26
C ASP A 423 -0.98 -25.82 -9.41
N ILE A 424 -0.12 -25.59 -10.40
CA ILE A 424 0.46 -24.27 -10.71
C ILE A 424 -0.24 -23.55 -11.88
N SER A 425 -1.40 -24.01 -12.32
CA SER A 425 -2.14 -23.40 -13.43
C SER A 425 -2.43 -21.93 -13.22
N SER A 426 -2.72 -21.51 -11.97
CA SER A 426 -2.92 -20.10 -11.62
C SER A 426 -1.63 -19.27 -11.73
N ILE A 427 -0.45 -19.87 -11.51
CA ILE A 427 0.85 -19.19 -11.71
C ILE A 427 1.08 -18.98 -13.21
N SER A 428 0.85 -20.00 -14.01
CA SER A 428 0.96 -19.93 -15.48
C SER A 428 -0.05 -18.95 -16.09
N ALA A 429 -1.25 -18.85 -15.51
CA ALA A 429 -2.27 -17.91 -15.94
C ALA A 429 -1.85 -16.45 -15.85
N VAL A 430 -0.94 -16.09 -14.91
CA VAL A 430 -0.39 -14.72 -14.79
C VAL A 430 0.30 -14.28 -16.08
N ASP A 431 0.88 -15.20 -16.86
CA ASP A 431 1.51 -14.85 -18.14
C ASP A 431 0.52 -14.32 -19.17
N ASN A 432 -0.73 -14.74 -19.04
CA ASN A 432 -1.84 -14.38 -19.92
C ASN A 432 -2.75 -13.31 -19.30
N GLU A 433 -2.47 -12.85 -18.08
CA GLU A 433 -3.21 -11.71 -17.51
C GLU A 433 -2.98 -10.49 -18.41
N GLN A 434 -4.08 -9.96 -18.93
CA GLN A 434 -4.04 -8.64 -19.56
C GLN A 434 -4.02 -7.61 -18.44
N GLU A 435 -3.14 -6.61 -18.55
CA GLU A 435 -3.26 -5.43 -17.70
C GLU A 435 -4.71 -4.90 -17.82
N PRO A 436 -5.32 -4.41 -16.74
CA PRO A 436 -6.66 -3.87 -16.78
C PRO A 436 -6.76 -2.89 -17.95
N THR A 437 -7.63 -3.16 -18.90
CA THR A 437 -7.89 -2.21 -19.98
C THR A 437 -8.56 -1.02 -19.36
N VAL A 438 -7.80 0.06 -19.22
CA VAL A 438 -8.36 1.34 -18.79
C VAL A 438 -9.39 1.75 -19.81
N THR A 439 -10.66 1.81 -19.40
CA THR A 439 -11.73 2.29 -20.27
C THR A 439 -11.69 3.82 -20.22
N LEU A 440 -11.18 4.43 -21.28
CA LEU A 440 -11.21 5.88 -21.40
C LEU A 440 -12.62 6.36 -21.75
N PRO A 441 -13.03 7.56 -21.27
CA PRO A 441 -14.31 8.14 -21.66
C PRO A 441 -14.43 8.25 -23.18
N SER A 442 -15.62 8.03 -23.71
CA SER A 442 -15.89 8.06 -25.16
C SER A 442 -15.55 9.39 -25.85
N CYS A 443 -15.43 10.47 -25.08
CA CYS A 443 -14.97 11.77 -25.58
C CYS A 443 -13.45 11.86 -25.77
N ALA A 444 -12.67 10.91 -25.22
CA ALA A 444 -11.23 10.81 -25.44
C ALA A 444 -10.97 9.85 -26.61
N THR A 445 -10.62 10.39 -27.76
CA THR A 445 -10.42 9.63 -29.01
C THR A 445 -9.07 9.94 -29.63
N LYS A 446 -8.53 9.00 -30.41
CA LYS A 446 -7.34 9.28 -31.21
C LYS A 446 -7.61 10.41 -32.18
N ILE A 447 -6.70 11.39 -32.25
CA ILE A 447 -6.75 12.49 -33.20
C ILE A 447 -5.51 12.49 -34.10
N THR A 448 -5.66 13.03 -35.32
CA THR A 448 -4.61 13.04 -36.35
C THR A 448 -4.23 14.44 -36.83
N ASP A 449 -4.91 15.47 -36.32
CA ASP A 449 -4.75 16.87 -36.71
C ASP A 449 -3.86 17.67 -35.73
N ALA A 450 -3.12 16.99 -34.87
CA ALA A 450 -2.18 17.61 -33.95
C ALA A 450 -0.84 16.84 -33.92
N LYS A 451 0.26 17.62 -33.82
CA LYS A 451 1.61 17.09 -33.63
C LYS A 451 1.77 16.54 -32.20
N TYR A 452 1.24 17.26 -31.23
CA TYR A 452 1.20 16.90 -29.82
C TYR A 452 -0.23 17.07 -29.31
N TYR A 453 -0.74 16.07 -28.56
CA TYR A 453 -2.03 16.17 -27.91
C TYR A 453 -2.13 15.23 -26.72
N CYS A 454 -2.96 15.60 -25.76
CA CYS A 454 -3.32 14.76 -24.64
C CYS A 454 -4.66 15.20 -24.05
N TYR A 455 -5.23 14.37 -23.22
CA TYR A 455 -6.47 14.62 -22.50
C TYR A 455 -6.19 14.88 -21.03
N PHE A 456 -7.02 15.73 -20.42
CA PHE A 456 -6.99 16.01 -19.00
C PHE A 456 -8.40 16.00 -18.42
N GLU A 457 -8.63 15.11 -17.46
CA GLU A 457 -9.83 15.10 -16.66
C GLU A 457 -9.62 15.99 -15.44
N LYS A 458 -10.36 17.09 -15.40
CA LYS A 458 -10.25 18.11 -14.38
C LYS A 458 -10.87 17.62 -13.06
N PRO A 459 -10.16 17.72 -11.92
CA PRO A 459 -10.75 17.45 -10.60
C PRO A 459 -12.00 18.31 -10.36
N SER A 460 -13.02 17.74 -9.71
CA SER A 460 -14.31 18.40 -9.48
C SER A 460 -14.20 19.70 -8.70
N ASN A 461 -13.24 19.79 -7.78
CA ASN A 461 -12.98 20.96 -6.93
C ASN A 461 -12.18 22.07 -7.61
N TRP A 462 -11.71 21.88 -8.88
CA TRP A 462 -10.98 22.90 -9.62
C TRP A 462 -11.92 23.88 -10.33
N LYS A 463 -11.41 25.12 -10.57
CA LYS A 463 -12.11 26.15 -11.35
C LYS A 463 -12.39 25.66 -12.78
N PRO A 464 -13.39 26.25 -13.47
CA PRO A 464 -13.71 25.85 -14.84
C PRO A 464 -12.60 26.16 -15.86
N THR A 465 -11.78 27.19 -15.62
CA THR A 465 -10.71 27.60 -16.55
C THR A 465 -9.45 26.83 -16.21
N ILE A 466 -8.92 26.10 -17.20
CA ILE A 466 -7.70 25.30 -17.10
C ILE A 466 -6.66 25.82 -18.10
N TYR A 467 -5.42 25.85 -17.63
CA TYR A 467 -4.24 26.18 -18.42
C TYR A 467 -3.37 24.94 -18.58
N ALA A 468 -2.59 24.88 -19.65
CA ALA A 468 -1.55 23.89 -19.85
C ALA A 468 -0.17 24.55 -19.91
N TRP A 469 0.81 23.98 -19.26
CA TRP A 469 2.21 24.39 -19.29
C TRP A 469 3.08 23.23 -19.74
N PRO A 470 3.32 23.06 -21.05
CA PRO A 470 4.20 22.03 -21.61
C PRO A 470 5.62 22.55 -21.82
N TRP A 471 6.61 21.63 -21.69
CA TRP A 471 8.03 21.96 -21.93
C TRP A 471 8.84 20.70 -22.30
N ASP A 472 10.12 20.95 -22.68
CA ASP A 472 11.14 19.94 -22.90
C ASP A 472 12.49 20.43 -22.35
N GLY A 473 13.04 19.76 -21.34
CA GLY A 473 14.23 20.22 -20.63
C GLY A 473 14.07 21.62 -20.08
N SER A 474 14.85 22.59 -20.57
CA SER A 474 14.74 24.04 -20.22
C SER A 474 13.88 24.85 -21.18
N VAL A 475 13.29 24.25 -22.21
CA VAL A 475 12.57 24.94 -23.27
C VAL A 475 11.07 24.87 -23.03
N ASN A 476 10.48 26.00 -22.60
CA ASN A 476 9.03 26.09 -22.42
C ASN A 476 8.32 26.38 -23.76
N VAL A 477 7.16 25.76 -23.97
CA VAL A 477 6.32 25.99 -25.15
C VAL A 477 5.77 27.42 -25.14
N TYR A 478 5.23 27.83 -24.01
CA TYR A 478 4.70 29.18 -23.81
C TYR A 478 5.72 30.08 -23.14
N THR A 479 5.54 31.41 -23.31
CA THR A 479 6.49 32.44 -22.87
C THR A 479 6.33 32.83 -21.40
N ALA A 480 5.16 32.61 -20.81
CA ALA A 480 4.86 32.99 -19.45
C ALA A 480 3.90 31.99 -18.78
N TRP A 481 4.13 31.72 -17.50
CA TRP A 481 3.21 31.02 -16.61
C TRP A 481 1.91 31.83 -16.44
N PRO A 482 0.74 31.22 -16.40
CA PRO A 482 0.43 29.81 -16.26
C PRO A 482 0.31 29.01 -17.57
N GLY A 483 0.68 29.56 -18.70
CA GLY A 483 0.55 28.91 -19.99
C GLY A 483 -0.63 29.47 -20.80
N SER A 484 -1.22 28.59 -21.63
CA SER A 484 -2.28 28.99 -22.56
C SER A 484 -3.58 28.25 -22.32
N THR A 485 -4.70 28.93 -22.47
CA THR A 485 -6.05 28.34 -22.59
C THR A 485 -6.46 28.16 -24.06
N ALA A 486 -5.75 28.75 -25.01
CA ALA A 486 -6.12 28.72 -26.41
C ALA A 486 -5.99 27.32 -27.04
N ASP A 487 -5.03 26.53 -26.55
CA ASP A 487 -4.73 25.20 -27.05
C ASP A 487 -5.45 24.11 -26.28
N ILE A 488 -6.35 24.46 -25.34
CA ILE A 488 -7.09 23.52 -24.50
C ILE A 488 -8.61 23.75 -24.68
N LYS A 489 -9.36 22.66 -24.89
CA LYS A 489 -10.81 22.70 -25.12
C LYS A 489 -11.52 21.60 -24.36
N THR A 490 -12.70 21.90 -23.83
CA THR A 490 -13.61 20.87 -23.32
C THR A 490 -14.06 19.96 -24.43
N VAL A 491 -14.00 18.64 -24.23
CA VAL A 491 -14.44 17.62 -25.20
C VAL A 491 -15.60 16.77 -24.70
N GLY A 492 -15.88 16.80 -23.41
CA GLY A 492 -17.00 16.06 -22.82
C GLY A 492 -16.89 15.94 -21.31
N THR A 493 -17.62 14.98 -20.78
CA THR A 493 -17.62 14.62 -19.36
C THR A 493 -17.36 13.13 -19.23
N ASN A 494 -16.55 12.72 -18.27
CA ASN A 494 -16.40 11.33 -17.93
C ASN A 494 -17.69 10.84 -17.22
N PRO A 495 -18.42 9.85 -17.78
CA PRO A 495 -19.70 9.42 -17.21
C PRO A 495 -19.55 8.70 -15.86
N GLU A 496 -18.35 8.19 -15.53
CA GLU A 496 -18.10 7.47 -14.28
C GLU A 496 -17.82 8.44 -13.12
N THR A 497 -17.12 9.54 -13.39
CA THR A 497 -16.71 10.51 -12.38
C THR A 497 -17.55 11.78 -12.35
N GLY A 498 -18.25 12.09 -13.45
CA GLY A 498 -18.94 13.36 -13.67
C GLY A 498 -17.99 14.54 -13.99
N ASN A 499 -16.69 14.31 -14.07
CA ASN A 499 -15.69 15.34 -14.29
C ASN A 499 -15.61 15.78 -15.76
N THR A 500 -15.28 17.05 -15.97
CA THR A 500 -15.07 17.60 -17.32
C THR A 500 -13.73 17.14 -17.89
N VAL A 501 -13.75 16.68 -19.12
CA VAL A 501 -12.57 16.26 -19.89
C VAL A 501 -12.15 17.34 -20.87
N TYR A 502 -10.90 17.69 -20.85
CA TYR A 502 -10.26 18.66 -21.73
C TYR A 502 -9.31 17.95 -22.70
N LEU A 503 -9.20 18.48 -23.91
CA LEU A 503 -8.19 18.12 -24.90
C LEU A 503 -7.23 19.31 -25.06
N TRP A 504 -5.95 19.05 -24.84
CA TRP A 504 -4.87 19.96 -25.20
C TRP A 504 -4.24 19.54 -26.52
N LYS A 505 -3.99 20.50 -27.43
CA LYS A 505 -3.36 20.31 -28.74
C LYS A 505 -2.27 21.32 -28.98
N TYR A 506 -1.17 20.90 -29.64
CA TYR A 506 -0.10 21.78 -30.04
C TYR A 506 0.53 21.36 -31.37
N ASN A 507 0.64 22.28 -32.32
CA ASN A 507 1.20 22.07 -33.67
C ASN A 507 2.48 22.84 -33.93
N GLY A 508 3.03 23.53 -32.93
CA GLY A 508 4.22 24.37 -33.08
C GLY A 508 5.53 23.57 -33.19
N ALA A 509 6.63 24.30 -33.35
CA ALA A 509 7.94 23.69 -33.60
C ALA A 509 8.63 23.11 -32.35
N LYS A 510 8.29 23.58 -31.15
CA LYS A 510 8.95 23.16 -29.92
C LYS A 510 8.57 21.70 -29.55
N SER A 511 9.50 20.96 -28.97
CA SER A 511 9.25 19.61 -28.45
C SER A 511 8.55 19.66 -27.08
N VAL A 512 7.88 18.57 -26.74
CA VAL A 512 7.17 18.42 -25.49
C VAL A 512 7.49 17.04 -24.91
N THR A 513 8.07 17.03 -23.70
CA THR A 513 8.34 15.81 -22.91
C THR A 513 7.67 15.84 -21.54
N LYS A 514 7.24 17.04 -21.11
CA LYS A 514 6.55 17.25 -19.83
C LYS A 514 5.37 18.21 -20.01
N ILE A 515 4.37 18.09 -19.13
CA ILE A 515 3.20 18.97 -19.09
C ILE A 515 2.66 19.10 -17.66
N ILE A 516 2.23 20.33 -17.31
CA ILE A 516 1.41 20.61 -16.12
C ILE A 516 0.05 21.15 -16.57
N PHE A 517 -1.02 20.75 -15.89
CA PHE A 517 -2.32 21.44 -15.95
C PHE A 517 -2.52 22.24 -14.68
N ASN A 518 -3.13 23.42 -14.78
CA ASN A 518 -3.29 24.32 -13.65
C ASN A 518 -4.50 25.25 -13.80
N GLU A 519 -4.91 25.89 -12.70
CA GLU A 519 -6.04 26.83 -12.62
C GLU A 519 -5.64 28.30 -12.80
N GLY A 520 -4.41 28.58 -13.23
CA GLY A 520 -3.85 29.91 -13.31
C GLY A 520 -3.03 30.33 -12.10
N ASN A 521 -2.63 31.60 -12.07
CA ASN A 521 -1.79 32.13 -10.98
C ASN A 521 -2.45 32.00 -9.62
N GLY A 522 -1.75 31.37 -8.68
CA GLY A 522 -2.22 31.14 -7.32
C GLY A 522 -3.31 30.07 -7.19
N GLY A 523 -3.64 29.35 -8.28
CA GLY A 523 -4.55 28.21 -8.25
C GLY A 523 -3.84 26.87 -8.08
N SER A 524 -4.61 25.80 -8.02
CA SER A 524 -4.10 24.44 -7.97
C SER A 524 -3.40 24.06 -9.27
N GLN A 525 -2.46 23.13 -9.20
CA GLN A 525 -1.78 22.55 -10.35
C GLN A 525 -1.50 21.06 -10.14
N THR A 526 -1.32 20.34 -11.25
CA THR A 526 -0.84 18.95 -11.23
C THR A 526 0.66 18.89 -10.92
N ALA A 527 1.15 17.69 -10.65
CA ALA A 527 2.58 17.40 -10.75
C ALA A 527 3.07 17.54 -12.22
N ASP A 528 4.39 17.42 -12.39
CA ASP A 528 5.07 17.41 -13.69
C ASP A 528 4.82 16.06 -14.38
N PHE A 529 3.85 16.00 -15.28
CA PHE A 529 3.54 14.76 -15.99
C PHE A 529 4.50 14.49 -17.15
N ASP A 530 4.94 13.25 -17.29
CA ASP A 530 5.63 12.79 -18.49
C ASP A 530 4.64 12.80 -19.67
N PHE A 531 5.02 13.54 -20.71
CA PHE A 531 4.15 13.68 -21.88
C PHE A 531 4.40 12.56 -22.90
N LYS A 532 3.30 11.98 -23.37
CA LYS A 532 3.25 11.13 -24.56
C LYS A 532 1.96 11.42 -25.32
N ASN A 533 2.03 11.43 -26.66
CA ASN A 533 0.86 11.64 -27.49
C ASN A 533 -0.28 10.68 -27.12
N GLY A 534 -1.48 11.22 -27.05
CA GLY A 534 -2.68 10.46 -26.73
C GLY A 534 -2.87 10.11 -25.26
N ASN A 535 -1.95 10.52 -24.36
CA ASN A 535 -2.14 10.28 -22.94
C ASN A 535 -3.40 10.96 -22.44
N TYR A 536 -4.08 10.25 -21.55
CA TYR A 536 -5.18 10.74 -20.73
C TYR A 536 -4.70 10.86 -19.29
N TYR A 537 -4.80 12.05 -18.75
CA TYR A 537 -4.39 12.37 -17.39
C TYR A 537 -5.61 12.73 -16.55
N THR A 538 -5.54 12.41 -15.28
CA THR A 538 -6.42 12.93 -14.22
C THR A 538 -5.64 13.91 -13.36
N GLY A 539 -6.26 14.51 -12.36
CA GLY A 539 -5.53 15.28 -11.34
C GLY A 539 -4.43 14.47 -10.63
N SER A 540 -4.58 13.15 -10.62
CA SER A 540 -3.65 12.20 -9.98
C SER A 540 -2.50 11.71 -10.89
N GLY A 541 -2.53 12.00 -12.20
CA GLY A 541 -1.49 11.57 -13.13
C GLY A 541 -1.98 10.87 -14.38
N TYR A 542 -1.10 10.06 -14.97
CA TYR A 542 -1.41 9.23 -16.13
C TYR A 542 -2.50 8.20 -15.79
N TYR A 543 -3.54 8.14 -16.60
CA TYR A 543 -4.64 7.19 -16.45
C TYR A 543 -4.71 6.17 -17.60
N GLY A 544 -4.38 6.57 -18.82
CA GLY A 544 -4.40 5.72 -20.01
C GLY A 544 -3.96 6.47 -21.26
N ASN A 545 -3.97 5.79 -22.43
CA ASN A 545 -3.57 6.40 -23.70
C ASN A 545 -4.52 5.96 -24.84
N VAL A 546 -5.05 6.92 -25.59
CA VAL A 546 -5.96 6.67 -26.73
C VAL A 546 -5.25 6.12 -27.97
N GLU A 547 -3.92 6.21 -28.05
CA GLU A 547 -3.10 5.62 -29.11
C GLU A 547 -2.80 4.13 -28.83
N GLU A 548 -2.80 3.74 -27.56
CA GLU A 548 -2.68 2.36 -27.16
C GLU A 548 -4.04 1.71 -27.42
N THR A 549 -4.16 1.02 -28.55
CA THR A 549 -5.36 0.24 -28.90
C THR A 549 -5.69 -0.65 -27.70
N PRO A 550 -6.93 -0.66 -27.20
CA PRO A 550 -7.34 -1.73 -26.31
C PRO A 550 -7.05 -3.03 -27.05
N THR A 551 -6.07 -3.81 -26.58
CA THR A 551 -5.79 -5.14 -27.12
C THR A 551 -6.89 -6.12 -26.68
N GLY A 552 -8.14 -5.71 -26.87
CA GLY A 552 -9.32 -6.52 -26.83
C GLY A 552 -9.53 -7.10 -28.21
N ILE A 553 -9.21 -8.38 -28.37
CA ILE A 553 -9.53 -9.20 -29.53
C ILE A 553 -8.69 -8.89 -30.80
N SER A 554 -7.39 -9.09 -30.76
CA SER A 554 -6.62 -9.52 -31.92
C SER A 554 -5.67 -10.63 -31.52
N ASN A 555 -5.88 -11.81 -32.09
CA ASN A 555 -5.19 -13.09 -31.97
C ASN A 555 -5.76 -14.11 -30.97
N ILE A 556 -7.05 -14.45 -31.11
CA ILE A 556 -7.38 -15.87 -31.03
C ILE A 556 -6.84 -16.48 -32.32
N LYS A 557 -5.58 -16.92 -32.33
CA LYS A 557 -5.22 -18.02 -33.23
C LYS A 557 -6.04 -19.21 -32.75
N SER A 558 -7.11 -19.49 -33.45
CA SER A 558 -7.82 -20.72 -33.31
C SER A 558 -6.82 -21.85 -33.55
N ASN A 559 -6.39 -22.55 -32.52
CA ASN A 559 -6.09 -23.95 -32.69
C ASN A 559 -7.42 -24.57 -33.12
N ALA A 560 -7.55 -24.79 -34.41
CA ALA A 560 -8.66 -25.46 -35.00
C ALA A 560 -8.69 -26.91 -34.51
N ALA A 561 -9.42 -27.12 -33.43
CA ALA A 561 -10.06 -28.40 -33.20
C ALA A 561 -11.43 -28.29 -33.85
N THR A 562 -11.60 -29.03 -34.92
CA THR A 562 -12.83 -29.21 -35.68
C THR A 562 -13.98 -29.62 -34.75
N SER A 563 -14.89 -28.69 -34.46
CA SER A 563 -16.30 -29.00 -34.20
C SER A 563 -17.13 -27.82 -34.70
N SER A 564 -17.91 -28.09 -35.72
CA SER A 564 -18.89 -27.20 -36.33
C SER A 564 -20.11 -27.10 -35.39
N GLU A 565 -20.04 -26.30 -34.35
CA GLU A 565 -21.21 -25.89 -33.59
C GLU A 565 -21.59 -24.45 -33.99
N ASP A 566 -22.79 -24.31 -34.51
CA ASP A 566 -23.45 -23.06 -34.86
C ASP A 566 -23.79 -22.28 -33.61
N THR A 567 -22.78 -21.58 -33.06
CA THR A 567 -22.84 -20.98 -31.72
C THR A 567 -22.92 -19.45 -31.77
N TRP A 568 -23.94 -18.91 -31.13
CA TRP A 568 -24.20 -17.48 -31.01
C TRP A 568 -23.81 -16.94 -29.64
N TYR A 569 -23.29 -15.71 -29.62
CA TYR A 569 -22.93 -14.99 -28.38
C TYR A 569 -23.49 -13.56 -28.41
N SER A 570 -23.86 -13.04 -27.26
CA SER A 570 -24.11 -11.61 -27.09
C SER A 570 -22.83 -10.81 -27.33
N ILE A 571 -22.96 -9.49 -27.52
CA ILE A 571 -21.79 -8.60 -27.66
C ILE A 571 -20.95 -8.53 -26.37
N SER A 572 -21.52 -8.89 -25.23
CA SER A 572 -20.84 -9.04 -23.92
C SER A 572 -20.16 -10.39 -23.72
N GLY A 573 -20.17 -11.28 -24.75
CA GLY A 573 -19.50 -12.59 -24.72
C GLY A 573 -20.30 -13.73 -24.08
N MET A 574 -21.56 -13.51 -23.68
CA MET A 574 -22.42 -14.56 -23.13
C MET A 574 -22.93 -15.47 -24.25
N ARG A 575 -22.74 -16.81 -24.12
CA ARG A 575 -23.25 -17.81 -25.07
C ARG A 575 -24.78 -17.81 -25.04
N LEU A 576 -25.39 -17.79 -26.22
CA LEU A 576 -26.84 -17.85 -26.39
C LEU A 576 -27.28 -19.31 -26.69
N ALA A 577 -28.47 -19.66 -26.25
CA ALA A 577 -29.03 -21.01 -26.44
C ALA A 577 -29.43 -21.35 -27.88
N GLY A 578 -29.33 -20.38 -28.82
CA GLY A 578 -29.65 -20.52 -30.21
C GLY A 578 -29.56 -19.21 -30.98
N THR A 579 -30.05 -19.16 -32.20
CA THR A 579 -30.09 -17.95 -33.03
C THR A 579 -30.91 -16.86 -32.34
N PRO A 580 -30.34 -15.64 -32.16
CA PRO A 580 -31.06 -14.54 -31.50
C PRO A 580 -32.28 -14.10 -32.33
N THR A 581 -33.41 -13.93 -31.66
CA THR A 581 -34.66 -13.44 -32.27
C THR A 581 -34.89 -11.96 -31.99
N GLN A 582 -34.17 -11.35 -31.09
CA GLN A 582 -34.26 -9.91 -30.80
C GLN A 582 -33.31 -9.13 -31.70
N LYS A 583 -33.76 -7.95 -32.15
CA LYS A 583 -32.91 -7.04 -32.93
C LYS A 583 -31.69 -6.62 -32.10
N GLY A 584 -30.51 -6.75 -32.66
CA GLY A 584 -29.27 -6.43 -31.98
C GLY A 584 -28.03 -6.86 -32.76
N ILE A 585 -26.85 -6.56 -32.15
CA ILE A 585 -25.57 -7.04 -32.70
C ILE A 585 -25.12 -8.22 -31.84
N TYR A 586 -24.79 -9.32 -32.53
CA TYR A 586 -24.37 -10.58 -31.94
C TYR A 586 -23.07 -11.07 -32.56
N ILE A 587 -22.41 -12.02 -31.94
CA ILE A 587 -21.22 -12.69 -32.45
C ILE A 587 -21.62 -14.12 -32.86
N HIS A 588 -21.40 -14.46 -34.12
CA HIS A 588 -21.64 -15.78 -34.67
C HIS A 588 -20.42 -16.23 -35.48
N ASN A 589 -19.86 -17.37 -35.13
CA ASN A 589 -18.63 -17.90 -35.76
C ASN A 589 -17.49 -16.84 -35.83
N GLY A 590 -17.29 -16.08 -34.75
CA GLY A 590 -16.26 -15.04 -34.67
C GLY A 590 -16.53 -13.75 -35.44
N LYS A 591 -17.71 -13.59 -36.06
CA LYS A 591 -18.11 -12.40 -36.82
C LYS A 591 -19.27 -11.67 -36.14
N LYS A 592 -19.26 -10.34 -36.21
CA LYS A 592 -20.41 -9.53 -35.77
C LYS A 592 -21.53 -9.61 -36.79
N ILE A 593 -22.71 -10.04 -36.34
CA ILE A 593 -23.93 -10.17 -37.15
C ILE A 593 -24.99 -9.25 -36.56
N ALA A 594 -25.61 -8.42 -37.41
CA ALA A 594 -26.79 -7.64 -37.05
C ALA A 594 -28.06 -8.47 -37.32
N VAL A 595 -28.82 -8.76 -36.26
CA VAL A 595 -30.16 -9.33 -36.37
C VAL A 595 -31.14 -8.14 -36.45
N ARG A 596 -31.90 -8.03 -37.53
CA ARG A 596 -32.82 -6.91 -37.84
C ARG A 596 -34.25 -7.20 -37.46
#